data_108982f5f2bda55879bd050f5367568c
#
_entry.id   108982f5f2bda55879bd050f5367568c
#
_cell.length_a   1.000
_cell.length_b   1.000
_cell.length_c   1.000
_cell.angle_alpha   90.00
_cell.angle_beta   90.00
_cell.angle_gamma   90.00
#
_symmetry.space_group_name_H-M   'P 1'
#
loop_
_entity.id
_entity.type
_entity.pdbx_description
1 polymer ?
#
loop_
_entity_poly.entity_id
_entity_poly.type
_entity_poly.pdbx_seq_one_letter_code
_entity_poly.pdbx_strand_id
1 'polypeptide(L)'
;MKKLPLISFILALPLIPLSGQGLNIPAKHWGLSFGNSTRFDGLRFNIIDKDVDKINGMNVNVWGAKDDDRQTGTVNGISIGIPAAIGTNYRHGINIGIFGAGARQDMNGINIGGLGVGAGNNLKGINLGGLGAGAGNDVKGITFGILGAGAGNDMMGINIGGLGVGAGGDLGGINIGGLGVGAGGNVSGLNFGGLAVGSGGSVKGLSMSLLAVGSGEEVAGISLAGLAVGGPKVSGIQAALVVGGEQVQGISIAPAYFRIEGLDGHMKGFSVSAFNHIEGDVFGVCIGIFNWAYAVRGFQLGILNHVKSNPKALRWLPIFNTSFGS
;
A
#
# COMPACT_ATOMS: atom_id res chain seq x y z
N MET A 1 -48.65 14.24 -57.36
CA MET A 1 -47.96 13.86 -56.10
C MET A 1 -46.68 13.11 -56.46
N LYS A 2 -45.55 13.81 -56.46
CA LYS A 2 -44.22 13.23 -56.82
C LYS A 2 -43.65 12.53 -55.59
N LYS A 3 -43.45 11.19 -55.68
CA LYS A 3 -42.73 10.41 -54.67
C LYS A 3 -41.23 10.68 -54.83
N LEU A 4 -40.61 11.30 -53.85
CA LEU A 4 -39.14 11.43 -53.79
C LEU A 4 -38.50 10.07 -53.59
N PRO A 5 -37.38 9.80 -54.28
CA PRO A 5 -36.64 8.56 -54.09
C PRO A 5 -35.71 8.68 -52.88
N LEU A 6 -36.15 8.19 -51.71
CA LEU A 6 -35.35 8.11 -50.47
C LEU A 6 -34.44 6.90 -50.46
N ILE A 7 -34.34 6.13 -51.55
CA ILE A 7 -33.63 4.84 -51.58
C ILE A 7 -32.25 4.94 -52.28
N SER A 8 -31.93 6.02 -52.98
CA SER A 8 -30.70 6.11 -53.77
C SER A 8 -29.47 6.62 -53.00
N PHE A 9 -29.59 6.98 -51.74
CA PHE A 9 -28.43 7.48 -50.96
C PHE A 9 -27.67 6.41 -50.17
N ILE A 10 -28.19 5.17 -50.11
CA ILE A 10 -27.57 4.07 -49.33
C ILE A 10 -26.59 3.21 -50.19
N LEU A 11 -26.61 3.35 -51.50
CA LEU A 11 -25.84 2.48 -52.40
C LEU A 11 -24.52 3.10 -52.97
N ALA A 12 -24.12 4.26 -52.51
CA ALA A 12 -22.86 4.89 -52.92
C ALA A 12 -21.81 4.94 -51.80
N LEU A 13 -21.86 3.99 -50.89
CA LEU A 13 -20.68 3.71 -50.08
C LEU A 13 -19.66 3.02 -50.97
N PRO A 14 -18.50 3.64 -51.31
CA PRO A 14 -17.47 2.95 -52.03
C PRO A 14 -17.09 1.73 -51.19
N LEU A 15 -17.09 0.55 -51.83
CA LEU A 15 -16.47 -0.67 -51.31
C LEU A 15 -14.97 -0.37 -51.15
N ILE A 16 -14.62 0.30 -50.07
CA ILE A 16 -13.24 0.49 -49.65
C ILE A 16 -12.74 -0.92 -49.30
N PRO A 17 -11.68 -1.42 -49.91
CA PRO A 17 -11.13 -2.71 -49.54
C PRO A 17 -10.82 -2.65 -48.05
N LEU A 18 -11.41 -3.54 -47.26
CA LEU A 18 -11.14 -3.75 -45.83
C LEU A 18 -9.75 -4.37 -45.68
N SER A 19 -8.74 -3.61 -46.01
CA SER A 19 -7.37 -3.91 -45.65
C SER A 19 -7.18 -3.46 -44.22
N GLY A 20 -7.48 -4.32 -43.23
CA GLY A 20 -7.02 -4.21 -41.80
C GLY A 20 -7.15 -2.89 -41.03
N GLN A 21 -7.62 -1.82 -41.65
CA GLN A 21 -7.77 -0.47 -41.09
C GLN A 21 -9.27 -0.16 -40.95
N GLY A 22 -9.64 0.45 -39.84
CA GLY A 22 -11.03 0.79 -39.56
C GLY A 22 -11.66 1.75 -40.57
N LEU A 23 -13.00 1.75 -40.64
CA LEU A 23 -13.78 2.77 -41.37
C LEU A 23 -13.80 4.07 -40.57
N ASN A 24 -13.24 5.13 -41.15
CA ASN A 24 -13.11 6.43 -40.52
C ASN A 24 -13.92 7.51 -41.24
N ILE A 25 -14.73 8.32 -40.50
CA ILE A 25 -15.61 9.35 -41.02
C ILE A 25 -15.47 10.61 -40.18
N PRO A 26 -15.31 11.81 -40.70
CA PRO A 26 -15.18 12.16 -42.12
C PRO A 26 -13.74 12.00 -42.69
N ALA A 27 -12.75 11.80 -41.84
CA ALA A 27 -11.35 11.75 -42.26
C ALA A 27 -10.58 10.56 -41.69
N LYS A 28 -9.45 10.23 -42.30
CA LYS A 28 -8.62 9.06 -41.97
C LYS A 28 -8.20 8.97 -40.51
N HIS A 29 -7.95 10.10 -39.88
CA HIS A 29 -7.37 10.16 -38.53
C HIS A 29 -8.21 10.89 -37.49
N TRP A 30 -9.40 11.41 -37.84
CA TRP A 30 -10.25 12.10 -36.88
C TRP A 30 -11.74 11.95 -37.17
N GLY A 31 -12.58 12.05 -36.13
CA GLY A 31 -14.03 11.98 -36.21
C GLY A 31 -14.59 10.72 -35.55
N LEU A 32 -15.22 9.83 -36.33
CA LEU A 32 -15.81 8.58 -35.90
C LEU A 32 -15.11 7.41 -36.59
N SER A 33 -14.64 6.42 -35.86
CA SER A 33 -13.95 5.24 -36.35
C SER A 33 -14.66 3.95 -35.94
N PHE A 34 -14.82 3.04 -36.89
CA PHE A 34 -15.26 1.66 -36.64
C PHE A 34 -14.17 0.68 -37.09
N GLY A 35 -13.60 -0.07 -36.18
CA GLY A 35 -12.53 -1.02 -36.42
C GLY A 35 -11.17 -0.56 -35.90
N ASN A 36 -10.11 -1.29 -36.26
CA ASN A 36 -8.80 -1.13 -35.64
C ASN A 36 -7.95 -0.02 -36.27
N SER A 37 -8.39 1.24 -36.17
CA SER A 37 -7.54 2.38 -36.51
C SER A 37 -6.42 2.53 -35.50
N THR A 38 -5.16 2.45 -35.95
CA THR A 38 -3.98 2.48 -35.08
C THR A 38 -3.66 3.89 -34.55
N ARG A 39 -4.02 4.95 -35.32
CA ARG A 39 -3.89 6.36 -34.92
C ARG A 39 -5.20 7.07 -35.22
N PHE A 40 -5.84 7.64 -34.16
CA PHE A 40 -7.13 8.27 -34.32
C PHE A 40 -7.43 9.31 -33.24
N ASP A 41 -8.04 10.42 -33.66
CA ASP A 41 -8.48 11.51 -32.79
C ASP A 41 -10.02 11.60 -32.86
N GLY A 42 -10.72 11.27 -31.76
CA GLY A 42 -12.17 11.32 -31.71
C GLY A 42 -12.82 10.11 -31.05
N LEU A 43 -13.91 9.61 -31.63
CA LEU A 43 -14.68 8.50 -31.10
C LEU A 43 -14.38 7.22 -31.90
N ARG A 44 -13.77 6.24 -31.24
CA ARG A 44 -13.37 4.98 -31.84
C ARG A 44 -14.10 3.79 -31.20
N PHE A 45 -14.75 2.98 -32.04
CA PHE A 45 -15.34 1.71 -31.68
C PHE A 45 -14.54 0.58 -32.30
N ASN A 46 -14.05 -0.34 -31.49
CA ASN A 46 -13.21 -1.44 -31.92
C ASN A 46 -13.59 -2.74 -31.23
N ILE A 47 -13.26 -3.88 -31.84
CA ILE A 47 -13.41 -5.19 -31.20
C ILE A 47 -12.14 -5.53 -30.42
N ILE A 48 -10.98 -5.37 -31.04
CA ILE A 48 -9.68 -5.71 -30.43
C ILE A 48 -8.71 -4.55 -30.69
N ASP A 49 -8.12 -4.01 -29.64
CA ASP A 49 -7.04 -3.02 -29.71
C ASP A 49 -5.73 -3.71 -30.10
N LYS A 50 -5.39 -3.68 -31.40
CA LYS A 50 -4.19 -4.29 -31.94
C LYS A 50 -3.30 -3.24 -32.61
N ASP A 51 -1.99 -3.30 -32.37
CA ASP A 51 -0.98 -2.39 -32.95
C ASP A 51 -1.34 -0.90 -32.80
N VAL A 52 -1.94 -0.53 -31.65
CA VAL A 52 -2.29 0.87 -31.37
C VAL A 52 -1.01 1.70 -31.33
N ASP A 53 -0.99 2.83 -32.06
CA ASP A 53 0.03 3.86 -31.97
C ASP A 53 -0.44 4.98 -31.02
N LYS A 54 -1.50 5.70 -31.39
CA LYS A 54 -2.04 6.79 -30.56
C LYS A 54 -3.52 7.01 -30.80
N ILE A 55 -4.29 6.90 -29.74
CA ILE A 55 -5.72 7.25 -29.75
C ILE A 55 -5.93 8.42 -28.79
N ASN A 56 -6.54 9.51 -29.27
CA ASN A 56 -6.96 10.64 -28.46
C ASN A 56 -8.49 10.77 -28.53
N GLY A 57 -9.16 10.86 -27.38
CA GLY A 57 -10.60 10.99 -27.27
C GLY A 57 -11.26 9.81 -26.60
N MET A 58 -12.28 9.20 -27.21
CA MET A 58 -12.98 8.05 -26.65
C MET A 58 -12.65 6.76 -27.41
N ASN A 59 -12.18 5.76 -26.72
CA ASN A 59 -11.95 4.43 -27.25
C ASN A 59 -12.88 3.42 -26.57
N VAL A 60 -13.78 2.83 -27.33
CA VAL A 60 -14.63 1.73 -26.87
C VAL A 60 -14.17 0.43 -27.54
N ASN A 61 -13.72 -0.52 -26.76
CA ASN A 61 -13.24 -1.82 -27.25
C ASN A 61 -13.91 -2.99 -26.53
N VAL A 62 -14.04 -4.12 -27.26
CA VAL A 62 -14.62 -5.34 -26.68
C VAL A 62 -13.55 -6.18 -26.01
N TRP A 63 -12.35 -6.27 -26.56
CA TRP A 63 -11.28 -7.12 -26.03
C TRP A 63 -9.89 -6.51 -26.25
N GLY A 64 -8.94 -6.92 -25.44
CA GLY A 64 -7.53 -6.59 -25.64
C GLY A 64 -6.86 -7.47 -26.68
N ALA A 65 -5.73 -7.03 -27.20
CA ALA A 65 -4.88 -7.84 -28.06
C ALA A 65 -4.35 -9.09 -27.34
N LYS A 66 -4.08 -10.16 -28.09
CA LYS A 66 -3.38 -11.33 -27.57
C LYS A 66 -1.92 -10.98 -27.22
N ASP A 67 -1.31 -11.78 -26.35
CA ASP A 67 0.07 -11.54 -25.88
C ASP A 67 1.12 -11.50 -27.02
N ASP A 68 0.90 -12.22 -28.10
CA ASP A 68 1.78 -12.24 -29.28
C ASP A 68 1.66 -10.99 -30.17
N ASP A 69 0.59 -10.22 -30.01
CA ASP A 69 0.41 -8.98 -30.76
C ASP A 69 1.26 -7.87 -30.15
N ARG A 70 1.84 -7.01 -30.99
CA ARG A 70 2.57 -5.83 -30.53
C ARG A 70 1.62 -4.88 -29.78
N GLN A 71 1.58 -5.03 -28.48
CA GLN A 71 0.86 -4.11 -27.60
C GLN A 71 1.73 -2.88 -27.40
N THR A 72 1.57 -1.93 -28.28
CA THR A 72 2.29 -0.65 -28.27
C THR A 72 1.31 0.50 -28.11
N GLY A 73 1.81 1.70 -27.99
CA GLY A 73 1.03 2.91 -28.13
C GLY A 73 0.27 3.36 -26.89
N THR A 74 -0.45 4.44 -27.10
CA THR A 74 -1.07 5.23 -26.03
C THR A 74 -2.54 5.50 -26.32
N VAL A 75 -3.40 5.37 -25.31
CA VAL A 75 -4.78 5.87 -25.34
C VAL A 75 -4.90 7.02 -24.36
N ASN A 76 -5.27 8.20 -24.87
CA ASN A 76 -5.52 9.42 -24.11
C ASN A 76 -7.00 9.78 -24.15
N GLY A 77 -7.61 10.02 -22.97
CA GLY A 77 -9.00 10.42 -22.86
C GLY A 77 -9.86 9.37 -22.15
N ILE A 78 -10.93 8.89 -22.78
CA ILE A 78 -11.85 7.92 -22.19
C ILE A 78 -11.67 6.57 -22.85
N SER A 79 -11.41 5.54 -22.10
CA SER A 79 -11.27 4.16 -22.54
C SER A 79 -12.33 3.29 -21.87
N ILE A 80 -13.20 2.68 -22.65
CA ILE A 80 -14.26 1.79 -22.16
C ILE A 80 -14.05 0.41 -22.79
N GLY A 81 -13.81 -0.59 -21.95
CA GLY A 81 -13.65 -1.98 -22.36
C GLY A 81 -14.83 -2.84 -21.95
N ILE A 82 -15.43 -3.54 -22.88
CA ILE A 82 -16.55 -4.47 -22.68
C ILE A 82 -16.14 -5.83 -23.25
N PRO A 83 -15.56 -6.75 -22.43
CA PRO A 83 -15.47 -6.74 -20.98
C PRO A 83 -14.24 -6.03 -20.38
N ALA A 84 -13.18 -5.71 -21.14
CA ALA A 84 -11.96 -5.20 -20.56
C ALA A 84 -11.29 -4.08 -21.37
N ALA A 85 -10.84 -3.01 -20.69
CA ALA A 85 -10.06 -1.92 -21.27
C ALA A 85 -8.54 -2.23 -21.14
N ILE A 86 -8.03 -3.08 -22.03
CA ILE A 86 -6.63 -3.56 -22.03
C ILE A 86 -6.04 -3.48 -23.44
N GLY A 87 -4.76 -3.80 -23.59
CA GLY A 87 -4.13 -3.99 -24.91
C GLY A 87 -3.28 -2.81 -25.41
N THR A 88 -2.83 -1.93 -24.53
CA THR A 88 -1.91 -0.83 -24.87
C THR A 88 -0.82 -0.66 -23.80
N ASN A 89 0.29 0.02 -24.16
CA ASN A 89 1.35 0.30 -23.20
C ASN A 89 0.94 1.38 -22.20
N TYR A 90 0.33 2.45 -22.68
CA TYR A 90 0.00 3.61 -21.85
C TYR A 90 -1.49 3.95 -21.96
N ARG A 91 -2.10 4.24 -20.81
CA ARG A 91 -3.47 4.75 -20.73
C ARG A 91 -3.54 5.96 -19.83
N HIS A 92 -4.08 7.06 -20.37
CA HIS A 92 -4.20 8.32 -19.65
C HIS A 92 -5.62 8.85 -19.73
N GLY A 93 -6.20 9.23 -18.59
CA GLY A 93 -7.55 9.77 -18.48
C GLY A 93 -8.50 8.85 -17.73
N ILE A 94 -9.67 8.53 -18.29
CA ILE A 94 -10.66 7.67 -17.64
C ILE A 94 -10.65 6.30 -18.32
N ASN A 95 -10.35 5.26 -17.56
CA ASN A 95 -10.25 3.90 -18.04
C ASN A 95 -11.23 3.01 -17.28
N ILE A 96 -12.23 2.48 -17.98
CA ILE A 96 -13.30 1.67 -17.40
C ILE A 96 -13.36 0.32 -18.12
N GLY A 97 -13.30 -0.77 -17.38
CA GLY A 97 -13.52 -2.12 -17.87
C GLY A 97 -14.47 -2.88 -16.96
N ILE A 98 -15.48 -3.57 -17.53
CA ILE A 98 -16.44 -4.36 -16.74
C ILE A 98 -15.71 -5.43 -15.92
N PHE A 99 -14.78 -6.16 -16.52
CA PHE A 99 -13.93 -7.10 -15.79
C PHE A 99 -12.64 -6.45 -15.36
N GLY A 100 -12.00 -5.65 -16.21
CA GLY A 100 -10.74 -5.05 -15.82
C GLY A 100 -10.29 -3.90 -16.70
N ALA A 101 -9.47 -3.04 -16.10
CA ALA A 101 -8.75 -1.99 -16.80
C ALA A 101 -7.25 -2.16 -16.58
N GLY A 102 -6.47 -2.13 -17.68
CA GLY A 102 -5.05 -2.40 -17.58
C GLY A 102 -4.21 -1.79 -18.69
N ALA A 103 -2.93 -1.53 -18.38
CA ALA A 103 -1.89 -1.15 -19.31
C ALA A 103 -0.62 -1.97 -19.06
N ARG A 104 0.18 -2.21 -20.11
CA ARG A 104 1.45 -2.95 -19.96
C ARG A 104 2.51 -2.13 -19.23
N GLN A 105 2.49 -0.82 -19.38
CA GLN A 105 3.42 0.11 -18.73
C GLN A 105 2.66 0.97 -17.72
N ASP A 106 2.27 2.16 -18.07
CA ASP A 106 1.71 3.12 -17.15
C ASP A 106 0.22 3.36 -17.37
N MET A 107 -0.47 3.54 -16.27
CA MET A 107 -1.88 3.89 -16.25
C MET A 107 -2.10 5.09 -15.33
N ASN A 108 -2.62 6.19 -15.89
CA ASN A 108 -2.79 7.44 -15.17
C ASN A 108 -4.22 7.96 -15.29
N GLY A 109 -4.79 8.44 -14.19
CA GLY A 109 -6.09 9.09 -14.16
C GLY A 109 -7.11 8.35 -13.29
N ILE A 110 -8.33 8.15 -13.79
CA ILE A 110 -9.38 7.40 -13.11
C ILE A 110 -9.48 6.01 -13.74
N ASN A 111 -9.17 5.00 -12.98
CA ASN A 111 -9.06 3.63 -13.45
C ASN A 111 -10.04 2.74 -12.68
N ILE A 112 -11.01 2.16 -13.38
CA ILE A 112 -12.09 1.36 -12.78
C ILE A 112 -12.14 0.01 -13.49
N GLY A 113 -12.00 -1.05 -12.73
CA GLY A 113 -12.11 -2.43 -13.20
C GLY A 113 -12.98 -3.27 -12.29
N GLY A 114 -14.04 -3.89 -12.81
CA GLY A 114 -14.98 -4.69 -12.01
C GLY A 114 -14.31 -5.84 -11.25
N LEU A 115 -13.34 -6.52 -11.83
CA LEU A 115 -12.49 -7.49 -11.12
C LEU A 115 -11.16 -6.86 -10.72
N GLY A 116 -10.51 -6.09 -11.61
CA GLY A 116 -9.22 -5.54 -11.26
C GLY A 116 -8.74 -4.37 -12.11
N VAL A 117 -7.83 -3.60 -11.50
CA VAL A 117 -7.09 -2.54 -12.16
C VAL A 117 -5.61 -2.84 -12.05
N GLY A 118 -4.89 -2.80 -13.18
CA GLY A 118 -3.47 -3.14 -13.17
C GLY A 118 -2.62 -2.40 -14.18
N ALA A 119 -1.39 -2.07 -13.77
CA ALA A 119 -0.36 -1.58 -14.66
C ALA A 119 0.91 -2.44 -14.53
N GLY A 120 1.56 -2.74 -15.66
CA GLY A 120 2.82 -3.49 -15.61
C GLY A 120 3.94 -2.70 -14.97
N ASN A 121 3.93 -1.38 -15.07
CA ASN A 121 4.89 -0.47 -14.45
C ASN A 121 4.21 0.42 -13.40
N ASN A 122 3.67 1.58 -13.75
CA ASN A 122 3.13 2.51 -12.76
C ASN A 122 1.61 2.69 -12.86
N LEU A 123 0.97 2.79 -11.72
CA LEU A 123 -0.46 3.07 -11.60
C LEU A 123 -0.67 4.36 -10.79
N LYS A 124 -1.23 5.40 -11.43
CA LYS A 124 -1.37 6.72 -10.79
C LYS A 124 -2.79 7.26 -10.91
N GLY A 125 -3.25 7.92 -9.84
CA GLY A 125 -4.55 8.58 -9.78
C GLY A 125 -5.56 7.88 -8.88
N ILE A 126 -6.79 7.67 -9.35
CA ILE A 126 -7.86 6.98 -8.62
C ILE A 126 -8.02 5.58 -9.23
N ASN A 127 -7.75 4.55 -8.45
CA ASN A 127 -7.69 3.17 -8.91
C ASN A 127 -8.68 2.31 -8.12
N LEU A 128 -9.74 1.89 -8.77
CA LEU A 128 -10.83 1.11 -8.15
C LEU A 128 -10.91 -0.26 -8.81
N GLY A 129 -10.37 -1.26 -8.15
CA GLY A 129 -10.44 -2.66 -8.57
C GLY A 129 -11.43 -3.45 -7.72
N GLY A 130 -12.40 -4.13 -8.32
CA GLY A 130 -13.39 -4.93 -7.58
C GLY A 130 -12.72 -6.00 -6.69
N LEU A 131 -11.80 -6.79 -7.20
CA LEU A 131 -11.01 -7.71 -6.39
C LEU A 131 -9.68 -7.09 -5.98
N GLY A 132 -8.95 -6.47 -6.93
CA GLY A 132 -7.64 -5.93 -6.62
C GLY A 132 -7.22 -4.75 -7.51
N ALA A 133 -6.32 -3.93 -6.98
CA ALA A 133 -5.68 -2.87 -7.73
C ALA A 133 -4.18 -2.84 -7.44
N GLY A 134 -3.35 -2.74 -8.51
CA GLY A 134 -1.90 -2.74 -8.29
C GLY A 134 -1.06 -2.48 -9.52
N ALA A 135 0.23 -2.36 -9.28
CA ALA A 135 1.23 -2.17 -10.33
C ALA A 135 2.48 -3.03 -10.09
N GLY A 136 3.18 -3.33 -11.18
CA GLY A 136 4.47 -4.04 -11.11
C GLY A 136 5.56 -3.20 -10.47
N ASN A 137 5.49 -1.88 -10.55
CA ASN A 137 6.43 -0.96 -9.91
C ASN A 137 5.70 -0.05 -8.91
N ASP A 138 5.37 1.18 -9.24
CA ASP A 138 4.83 2.15 -8.29
C ASP A 138 3.31 2.31 -8.38
N VAL A 139 2.69 2.53 -7.23
CA VAL A 139 1.30 2.97 -7.12
C VAL A 139 1.23 4.31 -6.40
N LYS A 140 0.55 5.31 -7.01
CA LYS A 140 0.42 6.66 -6.42
C LYS A 140 -1.01 7.18 -6.54
N GLY A 141 -1.58 7.64 -5.43
CA GLY A 141 -2.90 8.26 -5.38
C GLY A 141 -3.89 7.54 -4.47
N ILE A 142 -5.11 7.32 -4.94
CA ILE A 142 -6.15 6.62 -4.18
C ILE A 142 -6.34 5.25 -4.80
N THR A 143 -6.08 4.20 -4.03
CA THR A 143 -6.16 2.82 -4.52
C THR A 143 -7.07 1.99 -3.62
N PHE A 144 -8.04 1.35 -4.23
CA PHE A 144 -9.00 0.47 -3.55
C PHE A 144 -9.08 -0.88 -4.26
N GLY A 145 -9.01 -1.96 -3.46
CA GLY A 145 -9.27 -3.33 -3.90
C GLY A 145 -9.94 -4.13 -2.80
N ILE A 146 -11.06 -4.82 -3.08
CA ILE A 146 -11.80 -5.59 -2.07
C ILE A 146 -10.93 -6.67 -1.44
N LEU A 147 -10.11 -7.37 -2.21
CA LEU A 147 -9.15 -8.33 -1.66
C LEU A 147 -7.83 -7.64 -1.31
N GLY A 148 -7.29 -6.80 -2.20
CA GLY A 148 -6.03 -6.18 -1.90
C GLY A 148 -5.63 -5.04 -2.82
N ALA A 149 -4.70 -4.23 -2.30
CA ALA A 149 -4.02 -3.19 -3.05
C ALA A 149 -2.50 -3.36 -2.90
N GLY A 150 -1.74 -3.29 -4.01
CA GLY A 150 -0.32 -3.58 -3.94
C GLY A 150 0.54 -2.94 -5.03
N ALA A 151 1.82 -2.80 -4.70
CA ALA A 151 2.86 -2.35 -5.61
C ALA A 151 4.09 -3.27 -5.52
N GLY A 152 4.74 -3.51 -6.66
CA GLY A 152 5.99 -4.26 -6.69
C GLY A 152 7.15 -3.48 -6.04
N ASN A 153 7.13 -2.16 -6.11
CA ASN A 153 8.08 -1.25 -5.47
C ASN A 153 7.34 -0.34 -4.47
N ASP A 154 7.11 0.93 -4.77
CA ASP A 154 6.58 1.88 -3.80
C ASP A 154 5.07 2.10 -3.94
N MET A 155 4.42 2.29 -2.80
CA MET A 155 3.00 2.62 -2.76
C MET A 155 2.73 3.84 -1.89
N MET A 156 2.15 4.89 -2.49
CA MET A 156 1.97 6.19 -1.83
C MET A 156 0.57 6.74 -2.02
N GLY A 157 -0.05 7.22 -0.93
CA GLY A 157 -1.34 7.88 -0.96
C GLY A 157 -2.37 7.29 -0.02
N ILE A 158 -3.61 7.08 -0.48
CA ILE A 158 -4.66 6.41 0.29
C ILE A 158 -4.86 5.02 -0.30
N ASN A 159 -4.51 4.00 0.45
CA ASN A 159 -4.47 2.62 -0.01
C ASN A 159 -5.38 1.77 0.88
N ILE A 160 -6.39 1.17 0.29
CA ILE A 160 -7.38 0.36 1.01
C ILE A 160 -7.48 -1.01 0.33
N GLY A 161 -7.15 -2.03 1.09
CA GLY A 161 -7.28 -3.43 0.69
C GLY A 161 -8.10 -4.23 1.70
N GLY A 162 -9.18 -4.86 1.27
CA GLY A 162 -10.07 -5.60 2.18
C GLY A 162 -9.35 -6.72 2.94
N LEU A 163 -8.42 -7.44 2.35
CA LEU A 163 -7.53 -8.36 3.05
C LEU A 163 -6.20 -7.70 3.38
N GLY A 164 -5.58 -7.00 2.43
CA GLY A 164 -4.29 -6.42 2.71
C GLY A 164 -3.84 -5.30 1.78
N VAL A 165 -2.91 -4.50 2.30
CA VAL A 165 -2.18 -3.48 1.55
C VAL A 165 -0.70 -3.77 1.67
N GLY A 166 0.01 -3.80 0.53
CA GLY A 166 1.43 -4.13 0.54
C GLY A 166 2.26 -3.47 -0.55
N ALA A 167 3.53 -3.25 -0.24
CA ALA A 167 4.54 -2.77 -1.18
C ALA A 167 5.82 -3.59 -1.05
N GLY A 168 6.50 -3.83 -2.17
CA GLY A 168 7.83 -4.46 -2.17
C GLY A 168 8.90 -3.51 -1.61
N GLY A 169 8.82 -2.22 -1.91
CA GLY A 169 9.61 -1.12 -1.37
C GLY A 169 8.93 -0.41 -0.22
N ASP A 170 8.72 0.90 -0.33
CA ASP A 170 8.13 1.73 0.71
C ASP A 170 6.60 1.87 0.58
N LEU A 171 5.93 1.90 1.71
CA LEU A 171 4.49 2.13 1.80
C LEU A 171 4.20 3.39 2.62
N GLY A 172 3.59 4.39 2.00
CA GLY A 172 3.36 5.69 2.64
C GLY A 172 1.95 6.24 2.49
N GLY A 173 1.55 7.07 3.46
CA GLY A 173 0.27 7.76 3.47
C GLY A 173 -0.76 7.15 4.42
N ILE A 174 -1.99 6.89 3.95
CA ILE A 174 -3.05 6.23 4.71
C ILE A 174 -3.22 4.82 4.17
N ASN A 175 -2.93 3.83 4.98
CA ASN A 175 -2.92 2.44 4.58
C ASN A 175 -3.87 1.62 5.47
N ILE A 176 -4.87 1.01 4.87
CA ILE A 176 -5.89 0.24 5.57
C ILE A 176 -5.97 -1.16 4.94
N GLY A 177 -5.56 -2.15 5.69
CA GLY A 177 -5.62 -3.57 5.30
C GLY A 177 -6.45 -4.38 6.29
N GLY A 178 -7.48 -5.07 5.83
CA GLY A 178 -8.37 -5.84 6.71
C GLY A 178 -7.67 -6.93 7.52
N LEU A 179 -6.67 -7.59 6.99
CA LEU A 179 -5.79 -8.49 7.73
C LEU A 179 -4.45 -7.83 8.03
N GLY A 180 -3.84 -7.15 7.04
CA GLY A 180 -2.53 -6.61 7.27
C GLY A 180 -2.12 -5.46 6.36
N VAL A 181 -1.17 -4.68 6.88
CA VAL A 181 -0.45 -3.63 6.16
C VAL A 181 1.03 -3.95 6.26
N GLY A 182 1.72 -3.99 5.11
CA GLY A 182 3.13 -4.36 5.14
C GLY A 182 3.96 -3.84 3.97
N ALA A 183 5.25 -3.69 4.21
CA ALA A 183 6.22 -3.33 3.19
C ALA A 183 7.54 -4.08 3.35
N GLY A 184 8.24 -4.32 2.24
CA GLY A 184 9.62 -4.81 2.27
C GLY A 184 10.59 -3.73 2.78
N GLY A 185 10.37 -2.47 2.41
CA GLY A 185 11.05 -1.29 2.92
C GLY A 185 10.35 -0.70 4.15
N ASN A 186 10.03 0.59 4.11
CA ASN A 186 9.42 1.30 5.24
C ASN A 186 7.89 1.39 5.11
N VAL A 187 7.22 1.40 6.27
CA VAL A 187 5.80 1.75 6.39
C VAL A 187 5.68 3.08 7.11
N SER A 188 5.01 4.06 6.51
CA SER A 188 4.92 5.40 7.09
C SER A 188 3.53 6.03 6.95
N GLY A 189 3.17 6.90 7.91
CA GLY A 189 1.91 7.62 7.92
C GLY A 189 0.88 7.02 8.88
N LEU A 190 -0.37 6.84 8.42
CA LEU A 190 -1.46 6.26 9.19
C LEU A 190 -1.70 4.82 8.71
N ASN A 191 -1.42 3.84 9.55
CA ASN A 191 -1.42 2.44 9.16
C ASN A 191 -2.38 1.63 10.05
N PHE A 192 -3.39 1.04 9.45
CA PHE A 192 -4.41 0.23 10.12
C PHE A 192 -4.42 -1.18 9.53
N GLY A 193 -3.79 -2.11 10.22
CA GLY A 193 -3.80 -3.53 9.87
C GLY A 193 -4.75 -4.30 10.80
N GLY A 194 -5.74 -5.00 10.27
CA GLY A 194 -6.67 -5.77 11.10
C GLY A 194 -5.96 -6.74 12.05
N LEU A 195 -4.99 -7.49 11.57
CA LEU A 195 -4.16 -8.36 12.43
C LEU A 195 -2.79 -7.75 12.70
N ALA A 196 -2.10 -7.25 11.67
CA ALA A 196 -0.74 -6.79 11.83
C ALA A 196 -0.38 -5.58 10.95
N VAL A 197 0.57 -4.78 11.44
CA VAL A 197 1.32 -3.79 10.67
C VAL A 197 2.80 -4.16 10.77
N GLY A 198 3.47 -4.31 9.63
CA GLY A 198 4.87 -4.74 9.63
C GLY A 198 5.70 -4.18 8.49
N SER A 199 7.00 -4.06 8.71
CA SER A 199 7.95 -3.70 7.65
C SER A 199 9.29 -4.41 7.81
N GLY A 200 9.98 -4.61 6.68
CA GLY A 200 11.37 -5.05 6.69
C GLY A 200 12.33 -3.96 7.18
N GLY A 201 12.06 -2.71 6.88
CA GLY A 201 12.73 -1.52 7.40
C GLY A 201 12.05 -0.96 8.65
N SER A 202 11.59 0.28 8.59
CA SER A 202 11.01 0.99 9.74
C SER A 202 9.49 1.17 9.61
N VAL A 203 8.78 1.12 10.74
CA VAL A 203 7.37 1.54 10.86
C VAL A 203 7.32 2.90 11.53
N LYS A 204 6.79 3.93 10.84
CA LYS A 204 6.78 5.33 11.35
C LYS A 204 5.39 5.96 11.25
N GLY A 205 5.03 6.74 12.29
CA GLY A 205 3.76 7.46 12.36
C GLY A 205 2.76 6.82 13.32
N LEU A 206 1.49 6.74 12.94
CA LEU A 206 0.46 6.07 13.72
C LEU A 206 0.18 4.68 13.11
N SER A 207 0.43 3.65 13.90
CA SER A 207 0.20 2.27 13.49
C SER A 207 -0.70 1.54 14.48
N MET A 208 -1.77 0.93 13.98
CA MET A 208 -2.75 0.23 14.82
C MET A 208 -3.05 -1.16 14.25
N SER A 209 -3.13 -2.16 15.14
CA SER A 209 -3.50 -3.52 14.80
C SER A 209 -4.07 -4.30 15.98
N LEU A 210 -4.81 -5.40 15.70
CA LEU A 210 -5.32 -6.26 16.77
C LEU A 210 -4.23 -7.15 17.40
N LEU A 211 -3.24 -7.59 16.62
CA LEU A 211 -2.20 -8.48 17.14
C LEU A 211 -0.87 -7.78 17.28
N ALA A 212 -0.24 -7.33 16.18
CA ALA A 212 1.13 -6.89 16.28
C ALA A 212 1.49 -5.69 15.38
N VAL A 213 2.37 -4.83 15.89
CA VAL A 213 3.12 -3.83 15.12
C VAL A 213 4.59 -4.15 15.27
N GLY A 214 5.29 -4.37 14.15
CA GLY A 214 6.70 -4.75 14.17
C GLY A 214 7.50 -4.27 12.98
N SER A 215 8.81 -4.15 13.18
CA SER A 215 9.73 -3.77 12.12
C SER A 215 11.08 -4.46 12.25
N GLY A 216 11.79 -4.58 11.11
CA GLY A 216 13.16 -5.08 11.09
C GLY A 216 14.20 -4.09 11.62
N GLU A 217 13.89 -2.79 11.65
CA GLU A 217 14.84 -1.74 12.09
C GLU A 217 14.29 -0.89 13.23
N GLU A 218 13.20 -0.15 12.99
CA GLU A 218 12.67 0.82 13.96
C GLU A 218 11.15 0.90 13.93
N VAL A 219 10.52 0.89 15.10
CA VAL A 219 9.13 1.31 15.30
C VAL A 219 9.13 2.69 15.94
N ALA A 220 8.63 3.72 15.23
CA ALA A 220 8.66 5.10 15.68
C ALA A 220 7.29 5.79 15.59
N GLY A 221 6.95 6.56 16.61
CA GLY A 221 5.69 7.30 16.68
C GLY A 221 4.71 6.68 17.68
N ILE A 222 3.46 6.48 17.24
CA ILE A 222 2.42 5.90 18.09
C ILE A 222 2.06 4.52 17.55
N SER A 223 2.30 3.48 18.32
CA SER A 223 2.01 2.10 17.96
C SER A 223 1.10 1.43 18.96
N LEU A 224 -0.08 1.03 18.50
CA LEU A 224 -1.10 0.39 19.32
C LEU A 224 -1.37 -1.01 18.78
N ALA A 225 -1.12 -2.03 19.58
CA ALA A 225 -1.40 -3.42 19.22
C ALA A 225 -2.05 -4.18 20.38
N GLY A 226 -2.86 -5.18 20.05
CA GLY A 226 -3.48 -6.00 21.09
C GLY A 226 -2.47 -6.90 21.80
N LEU A 227 -1.55 -7.53 21.06
CA LEU A 227 -0.58 -8.47 21.64
C LEU A 227 0.83 -7.90 21.74
N ALA A 228 1.42 -7.40 20.65
CA ALA A 228 2.84 -7.05 20.68
C ALA A 228 3.20 -5.80 19.86
N VAL A 229 4.12 -5.02 20.39
CA VAL A 229 4.88 -4.00 19.65
C VAL A 229 6.36 -4.31 19.82
N GLY A 230 7.12 -4.39 18.69
CA GLY A 230 8.54 -4.73 18.78
C GLY A 230 9.35 -4.42 17.54
N GLY A 231 10.64 -4.27 17.77
CA GLY A 231 11.70 -4.06 16.77
C GLY A 231 13.01 -3.75 17.47
N PRO A 232 14.15 -3.77 16.76
CA PRO A 232 15.45 -3.44 17.35
C PRO A 232 15.42 -2.08 18.07
N LYS A 233 14.83 -1.06 17.42
CA LYS A 233 14.61 0.25 18.03
C LYS A 233 13.11 0.53 18.12
N VAL A 234 12.67 1.01 19.27
CA VAL A 234 11.26 1.39 19.50
C VAL A 234 11.22 2.78 20.14
N SER A 235 10.54 3.72 19.50
CA SER A 235 10.53 5.13 19.95
C SER A 235 9.14 5.76 19.90
N GLY A 236 8.81 6.61 20.87
CA GLY A 236 7.53 7.31 20.97
C GLY A 236 6.57 6.72 21.99
N ILE A 237 5.33 6.41 21.60
CA ILE A 237 4.30 5.88 22.50
C ILE A 237 3.89 4.49 22.00
N GLN A 238 4.05 3.49 22.84
CA GLN A 238 3.65 2.11 22.54
C GLN A 238 2.66 1.59 23.57
N ALA A 239 1.61 0.92 23.07
CA ALA A 239 0.68 0.20 23.93
C ALA A 239 0.35 -1.18 23.31
N ALA A 240 0.69 -2.24 24.05
CA ALA A 240 0.40 -3.64 23.71
C ALA A 240 0.56 -4.50 24.96
N LEU A 241 0.04 -5.75 24.97
CA LEU A 241 0.32 -6.66 26.10
C LEU A 241 1.82 -6.87 26.31
N VAL A 242 2.58 -6.93 25.21
CA VAL A 242 4.03 -7.07 25.23
C VAL A 242 4.68 -5.97 24.40
N VAL A 243 5.67 -5.29 24.96
CA VAL A 243 6.52 -4.35 24.23
C VAL A 243 7.99 -4.75 24.44
N GLY A 244 8.75 -4.80 23.35
CA GLY A 244 10.15 -5.20 23.43
C GLY A 244 11.03 -4.67 22.30
N GLY A 245 12.34 -4.65 22.59
CA GLY A 245 13.39 -4.26 21.67
C GLY A 245 14.75 -4.23 22.32
N GLU A 246 15.77 -3.84 21.57
CA GLU A 246 17.10 -3.58 22.11
C GLU A 246 17.18 -2.16 22.72
N GLN A 247 16.61 -1.19 22.02
CA GLN A 247 16.59 0.22 22.44
C GLN A 247 15.15 0.72 22.43
N VAL A 248 14.62 1.03 23.59
CA VAL A 248 13.25 1.56 23.73
C VAL A 248 13.30 2.95 24.34
N GLN A 249 12.69 3.93 23.64
CA GLN A 249 12.67 5.32 24.08
C GLN A 249 11.25 5.89 24.05
N GLY A 250 10.81 6.51 25.14
CA GLY A 250 9.52 7.17 25.23
C GLY A 250 8.62 6.56 26.29
N ILE A 251 7.34 6.33 25.95
CA ILE A 251 6.34 5.80 26.86
C ILE A 251 5.89 4.42 26.36
N SER A 252 6.08 3.40 27.20
CA SER A 252 5.68 2.03 26.91
C SER A 252 4.67 1.54 27.93
N ILE A 253 3.48 1.19 27.47
CA ILE A 253 2.42 0.58 28.28
C ILE A 253 2.29 -0.88 27.84
N ALA A 254 2.87 -1.79 28.61
CA ALA A 254 2.93 -3.21 28.34
C ALA A 254 2.36 -4.03 29.50
N PRO A 255 1.04 -4.10 29.69
CA PRO A 255 0.45 -4.66 30.90
C PRO A 255 0.95 -6.04 31.31
N ALA A 256 1.39 -6.88 30.37
CA ALA A 256 1.93 -8.20 30.69
C ALA A 256 3.46 -8.17 30.82
N TYR A 257 4.18 -7.73 29.78
CA TYR A 257 5.64 -7.89 29.71
C TYR A 257 6.30 -6.78 28.90
N PHE A 258 7.31 -6.15 29.51
CA PHE A 258 8.20 -5.21 28.86
C PHE A 258 9.62 -5.78 28.86
N ARG A 259 10.26 -5.87 27.67
CA ARG A 259 11.56 -6.49 27.53
C ARG A 259 12.54 -5.61 26.76
N ILE A 260 13.73 -5.46 27.32
CA ILE A 260 14.93 -4.97 26.63
C ILE A 260 15.93 -6.12 26.53
N GLU A 261 16.38 -6.37 25.31
CA GLU A 261 17.34 -7.44 25.01
C GLU A 261 18.76 -6.89 24.90
N GLY A 262 19.71 -7.67 25.39
CA GLY A 262 21.14 -7.38 25.30
C GLY A 262 21.68 -6.46 26.40
N LEU A 263 22.95 -6.70 26.76
CA LEU A 263 23.63 -5.90 27.81
C LEU A 263 23.87 -4.45 27.39
N ASP A 264 24.00 -4.18 26.07
CA ASP A 264 24.09 -2.83 25.51
C ASP A 264 22.72 -2.21 25.27
N GLY A 265 21.67 -2.98 25.51
CA GLY A 265 20.29 -2.53 25.40
C GLY A 265 19.96 -1.47 26.43
N HIS A 266 19.03 -0.57 26.09
CA HIS A 266 18.64 0.45 27.05
C HIS A 266 17.18 0.91 26.88
N MET A 267 16.60 1.28 28.00
CA MET A 267 15.31 1.93 28.05
C MET A 267 15.50 3.39 28.47
N LYS A 268 14.93 4.35 27.72
CA LYS A 268 14.89 5.78 28.06
C LYS A 268 13.46 6.25 28.14
N GLY A 269 13.01 6.68 29.32
CA GLY A 269 11.69 7.25 29.52
C GLY A 269 10.87 6.50 30.55
N PHE A 270 9.68 6.01 30.17
CA PHE A 270 8.69 5.50 31.11
C PHE A 270 8.12 4.16 30.63
N SER A 271 8.18 3.15 31.50
CA SER A 271 7.53 1.86 31.25
C SER A 271 6.56 1.47 32.37
N VAL A 272 5.40 0.98 31.97
CA VAL A 272 4.41 0.38 32.88
C VAL A 272 4.15 -1.04 32.41
N SER A 273 4.45 -2.03 33.26
CA SER A 273 4.26 -3.45 32.95
C SER A 273 4.10 -4.27 34.23
N ALA A 274 3.42 -5.40 34.15
CA ALA A 274 3.47 -6.34 35.27
C ALA A 274 4.92 -6.84 35.50
N PHE A 275 5.64 -7.12 34.42
CA PHE A 275 7.04 -7.51 34.50
C PHE A 275 7.90 -6.67 33.52
N ASN A 276 8.76 -5.82 34.07
CA ASN A 276 9.82 -5.13 33.33
C ASN A 276 11.10 -5.93 33.42
N HIS A 277 11.57 -6.46 32.29
CA HIS A 277 12.82 -7.23 32.18
C HIS A 277 13.79 -6.51 31.25
N ILE A 278 14.78 -5.85 31.82
CA ILE A 278 15.72 -4.99 31.10
C ILE A 278 17.15 -5.54 31.30
N GLU A 279 17.67 -6.26 30.29
CA GLU A 279 19.01 -6.86 30.37
C GLU A 279 20.13 -5.81 30.44
N GLY A 280 19.87 -4.59 29.98
CA GLY A 280 20.77 -3.45 30.00
C GLY A 280 20.36 -2.36 30.98
N ASP A 281 20.53 -1.09 30.55
CA ASP A 281 20.39 0.08 31.41
C ASP A 281 19.00 0.74 31.32
N VAL A 282 18.54 1.25 32.44
CA VAL A 282 17.34 2.10 32.54
C VAL A 282 17.74 3.55 32.74
N PHE A 283 17.22 4.45 31.89
CA PHE A 283 17.29 5.91 32.04
C PHE A 283 15.85 6.45 32.18
N GLY A 284 15.30 6.44 33.39
CA GLY A 284 13.93 6.88 33.62
C GLY A 284 13.21 6.09 34.70
N VAL A 285 11.94 5.74 34.40
CA VAL A 285 11.05 5.16 35.41
C VAL A 285 10.43 3.86 34.91
N CYS A 286 10.56 2.80 35.69
CA CYS A 286 9.86 1.55 35.50
C CYS A 286 8.83 1.34 36.59
N ILE A 287 7.58 1.15 36.23
CA ILE A 287 6.50 0.82 37.16
C ILE A 287 6.01 -0.59 36.84
N GLY A 288 6.00 -1.47 37.87
CA GLY A 288 5.56 -2.84 37.66
C GLY A 288 5.36 -3.63 38.96
N ILE A 289 4.85 -4.84 38.82
CA ILE A 289 4.83 -5.79 39.94
C ILE A 289 6.25 -6.25 40.21
N PHE A 290 6.95 -6.64 39.14
CA PHE A 290 8.33 -7.08 39.21
C PHE A 290 9.18 -6.30 38.21
N ASN A 291 10.25 -5.65 38.68
CA ASN A 291 11.19 -4.91 37.85
C ASN A 291 12.60 -5.51 37.97
N TRP A 292 13.21 -5.84 36.84
CA TRP A 292 14.58 -6.33 36.75
C TRP A 292 15.37 -5.48 35.76
N ALA A 293 16.51 -4.97 36.16
CA ALA A 293 17.44 -4.23 35.31
C ALA A 293 18.90 -4.52 35.67
N TYR A 294 19.83 -4.27 34.71
CA TYR A 294 21.26 -4.30 34.99
C TYR A 294 21.66 -3.11 35.86
N ALA A 295 21.45 -1.88 35.38
CA ALA A 295 21.64 -0.65 36.10
C ALA A 295 20.46 0.33 35.89
N VAL A 296 20.23 1.24 36.84
CA VAL A 296 19.10 2.16 36.82
C VAL A 296 19.57 3.58 37.12
N ARG A 297 19.53 4.45 36.13
CA ARG A 297 19.64 5.91 36.24
C ARG A 297 18.25 6.53 36.25
N GLY A 298 17.62 6.57 37.40
CA GLY A 298 16.25 6.86 37.64
C GLY A 298 15.71 5.97 38.76
N PHE A 299 14.51 5.40 38.62
CA PHE A 299 14.00 4.50 39.64
C PHE A 299 13.02 3.45 39.14
N GLN A 300 12.94 2.36 39.89
CA GLN A 300 11.95 1.31 39.77
C GLN A 300 10.95 1.42 40.89
N LEU A 301 9.66 1.31 40.57
CA LEU A 301 8.54 1.26 41.54
C LEU A 301 7.78 -0.05 41.35
N GLY A 302 7.66 -0.87 42.37
CA GLY A 302 6.98 -2.15 42.26
C GLY A 302 7.04 -2.97 43.54
N ILE A 303 6.34 -4.11 43.55
CA ILE A 303 6.35 -5.02 44.71
C ILE A 303 7.76 -5.55 44.95
N LEU A 304 8.46 -5.89 43.87
CA LEU A 304 9.83 -6.38 43.94
C LEU A 304 10.69 -5.79 42.80
N ASN A 305 11.79 -5.18 43.19
CA ASN A 305 12.68 -4.48 42.25
C ASN A 305 14.11 -5.02 42.36
N HIS A 306 14.70 -5.36 41.21
CA HIS A 306 16.05 -5.89 41.13
C HIS A 306 16.95 -5.00 40.29
N VAL A 307 18.10 -4.59 40.86
CA VAL A 307 19.17 -3.90 40.13
C VAL A 307 20.45 -4.69 40.28
N LYS A 308 20.92 -5.31 39.19
CA LYS A 308 22.05 -6.27 39.20
C LYS A 308 23.38 -5.62 39.57
N SER A 309 23.60 -4.37 39.19
CA SER A 309 24.83 -3.61 39.48
C SER A 309 25.00 -3.22 40.96
N ASN A 310 23.94 -3.24 41.75
CA ASN A 310 23.98 -2.88 43.14
C ASN A 310 24.76 -3.87 44.00
N PRO A 311 25.29 -3.43 45.17
CA PRO A 311 25.81 -4.33 46.21
C PRO A 311 24.79 -5.43 46.57
N LYS A 312 25.25 -6.63 46.93
CA LYS A 312 24.37 -7.79 47.13
C LYS A 312 23.16 -7.51 48.03
N ALA A 313 23.34 -6.72 49.10
CA ALA A 313 22.27 -6.40 50.05
C ALA A 313 21.19 -5.43 49.48
N LEU A 314 21.51 -4.67 48.44
CA LEU A 314 20.62 -3.67 47.83
C LEU A 314 20.13 -4.09 46.42
N ARG A 315 20.47 -5.27 45.95
CA ARG A 315 20.02 -5.76 44.64
C ARG A 315 18.50 -5.94 44.58
N TRP A 316 17.94 -6.45 45.67
CA TRP A 316 16.54 -6.77 45.80
C TRP A 316 15.88 -5.88 46.84
N LEU A 317 15.05 -4.94 46.41
CA LEU A 317 14.33 -4.06 47.32
C LEU A 317 12.83 -4.08 46.99
N PRO A 318 11.98 -4.12 48.02
CA PRO A 318 10.56 -3.95 47.85
C PRO A 318 10.25 -2.45 47.61
N ILE A 319 9.11 -2.15 46.97
CA ILE A 319 8.53 -0.84 46.73
C ILE A 319 9.36 0.03 45.80
N PHE A 320 10.65 0.23 46.04
CA PHE A 320 11.53 1.13 45.28
C PHE A 320 12.95 0.60 45.15
N ASN A 321 13.57 0.81 43.99
CA ASN A 321 15.01 0.57 43.82
C ASN A 321 15.61 1.56 42.79
N THR A 322 16.91 1.79 42.88
CA THR A 322 17.73 2.58 41.97
C THR A 322 19.18 2.05 42.02
N SER A 323 20.08 2.54 41.17
CA SER A 323 21.51 2.23 41.36
C SER A 323 22.14 3.03 42.48
N PHE A 324 22.81 2.34 43.39
CA PHE A 324 23.53 2.91 44.54
C PHE A 324 25.06 2.78 44.28
N GLY A 325 25.59 3.48 43.35
CA GLY A 325 27.00 3.50 43.00
C GLY A 325 27.17 4.03 41.60
N SER A 326 27.92 5.05 41.45
CA SER A 326 28.36 5.61 40.16
C SER A 326 29.45 4.77 39.55
#